data_cf9402897f08442c31f9c44614060347
#
_entry.id   cf9402897f08442c31f9c44614060347
#
_cell.length_a   1.000
_cell.length_b   1.000
_cell.length_c   1.000
_cell.angle_alpha   90.00
_cell.angle_beta   90.00
_cell.angle_gamma   90.00
#
_symmetry.space_group_name_H-M   'P 1'
#
loop_
_entity.id
_entity.type
_entity.pdbx_description
1 polymer ?
#
loop_
_entity_poly.entity_id
_entity_poly.type
_entity_poly.pdbx_seq_one_letter_code
_entity_poly.pdbx_strand_id
1 'polypeptide(L)' 'VVELKTVSSIQPIHEAQLLTYLRLTGCKVGLIINFNVPLLTKGVKRMVL' A
#
# COMPACT_ATOMS: atom_id res chain seq x y z
N VAL A 1 3.82 6.72 5.15
CA VAL A 1 2.51 6.80 4.48
C VAL A 1 1.79 5.47 4.60
N VAL A 2 0.56 5.51 5.03
CA VAL A 2 -0.30 4.33 5.12
C VAL A 2 -1.50 4.56 4.20
N GLU A 3 -1.78 3.59 3.33
CA GLU A 3 -2.93 3.62 2.44
C GLU A 3 -3.84 2.43 2.75
N LEU A 4 -5.10 2.71 3.06
CA LEU A 4 -6.09 1.68 3.41
C LEU A 4 -6.91 1.31 2.17
N LYS A 5 -7.10 0.02 1.95
CA LYS A 5 -7.82 -0.52 0.80
C LYS A 5 -8.80 -1.62 1.22
N THR A 6 -9.84 -1.79 0.41
CA THR A 6 -10.79 -2.91 0.51
C THR A 6 -10.99 -3.50 -0.88
N VAL A 7 -9.90 -3.98 -1.48
CA VAL A 7 -9.90 -4.50 -2.84
C VAL A 7 -9.70 -6.01 -2.85
N SER A 8 -10.08 -6.68 -3.93
CA SER A 8 -9.93 -8.14 -4.06
C SER A 8 -8.47 -8.57 -3.94
N SER A 9 -7.58 -7.78 -4.50
CA SER A 9 -6.13 -7.98 -4.37
C SER A 9 -5.41 -6.65 -4.60
N ILE A 10 -4.21 -6.52 -4.03
CA ILE A 10 -3.37 -5.34 -4.27
C ILE A 10 -2.80 -5.47 -5.67
N GLN A 11 -3.17 -4.52 -6.55
CA GLN A 11 -2.74 -4.48 -7.94
C GLN A 11 -1.49 -3.60 -8.12
N PRO A 12 -0.72 -3.78 -9.21
CA PRO A 12 0.43 -2.92 -9.50
C PRO A 12 0.10 -1.42 -9.51
N ILE A 13 -1.11 -1.05 -9.94
CA ILE A 13 -1.54 0.36 -9.92
C ILE A 13 -1.58 0.92 -8.50
N HIS A 14 -1.96 0.11 -7.50
CA HIS A 14 -1.98 0.54 -6.10
C HIS A 14 -0.57 0.82 -5.59
N GLU A 15 0.38 -0.04 -5.94
CA GLU A 15 1.79 0.13 -5.57
C GLU A 15 2.38 1.38 -6.24
N ALA A 16 2.06 1.60 -7.52
CA ALA A 16 2.51 2.79 -8.24
C ALA A 16 1.98 4.08 -7.62
N GLN A 17 0.73 4.09 -7.20
CA GLN A 17 0.12 5.24 -6.51
C GLN A 17 0.85 5.54 -5.20
N LEU A 18 1.14 4.52 -4.41
CA LEU A 18 1.85 4.71 -3.14
C LEU A 18 3.26 5.25 -3.37
N LEU A 19 3.99 4.70 -4.35
CA LEU A 19 5.32 5.21 -4.70
C LEU A 19 5.28 6.68 -5.11
N THR A 20 4.25 7.10 -5.84
CA THR A 20 4.05 8.50 -6.21
C THR A 20 3.88 9.37 -4.96
N TYR A 21 3.05 8.94 -4.01
CA TYR A 21 2.88 9.66 -2.75
C TYR A 21 4.18 9.74 -1.95
N LEU A 22 4.95 8.67 -1.89
CA LEU A 22 6.23 8.66 -1.19
C LEU A 22 7.19 9.70 -1.79
N ARG A 23 7.24 9.80 -3.12
CA ARG A 23 8.07 10.79 -3.81
C ARG A 23 7.60 12.22 -3.52
N LEU A 24 6.29 12.46 -3.57
CA LEU A 24 5.72 13.78 -3.35
C LEU A 24 5.87 14.25 -1.91
N THR A 25 5.76 13.36 -0.94
CA THR A 25 5.82 13.69 0.50
C THR A 25 7.23 13.65 1.07
N GLY A 26 8.18 13.04 0.36
CA GLY A 26 9.52 12.83 0.87
C GLY A 26 9.63 11.69 1.87
N CYS A 27 8.56 10.96 2.13
CA CYS A 27 8.58 9.77 2.98
C CYS A 27 9.27 8.62 2.25
N LYS A 28 10.06 7.81 2.97
CA LYS A 28 10.81 6.71 2.37
C LYS A 28 10.12 5.37 2.49
N VAL A 29 9.14 5.25 3.38
CA VAL A 29 8.43 4.00 3.65
C VAL A 29 6.93 4.25 3.62
N GLY A 30 6.21 3.35 2.97
CA GLY A 30 4.76 3.35 2.95
C GLY A 30 4.20 1.95 3.13
N LEU A 31 2.97 1.87 3.60
CA LEU A 31 2.24 0.63 3.77
C LEU A 31 0.91 0.70 3.02
N ILE A 32 0.58 -0.39 2.32
CA ILE A 32 -0.76 -0.62 1.81
C ILE A 32 -1.38 -1.69 2.69
N ILE A 33 -2.52 -1.39 3.30
CA ILE A 33 -3.24 -2.34 4.14
C ILE A 33 -4.58 -2.63 3.47
N ASN A 34 -4.75 -3.86 3.02
CA ASN A 34 -5.99 -4.32 2.41
C ASN A 34 -6.78 -5.12 3.44
N PHE A 35 -7.94 -4.60 3.85
CA PHE A 35 -8.80 -5.24 4.84
C PHE A 35 -9.74 -6.30 4.25
N ASN A 36 -9.80 -6.42 2.93
CA ASN A 36 -10.65 -7.40 2.26
C ASN A 36 -9.95 -8.75 2.10
N VAL A 37 -9.41 -9.27 3.21
CA VAL A 37 -8.73 -10.58 3.26
C VAL A 37 -9.03 -11.25 4.60
N PRO A 38 -9.02 -12.60 4.67
CA PRO A 38 -9.29 -13.33 5.93
C PRO A 38 -8.27 -13.03 7.04
N LEU A 39 -7.01 -12.85 6.66
CA LEU A 39 -5.93 -12.53 7.59
C LEU A 39 -5.30 -11.21 7.18
N LEU A 40 -5.23 -10.27 8.13
CA LEU A 40 -4.69 -8.94 7.86
C LEU A 40 -3.25 -8.97 7.32
N THR A 41 -2.43 -9.91 7.81
CA THR A 41 -1.04 -10.04 7.36
C THR A 41 -0.91 -10.31 5.86
N LYS A 42 -1.93 -10.90 5.24
CA LYS A 42 -1.96 -11.14 3.79
C LYS A 42 -2.34 -9.89 3.00
N GLY A 43 -2.91 -8.89 3.65
CA GLY A 43 -3.31 -7.65 3.01
C GLY A 43 -2.31 -6.51 3.20
N VAL A 44 -1.17 -6.74 3.84
CA VAL A 44 -0.17 -5.69 4.10
C VAL A 44 0.95 -5.75 3.07
N LYS A 45 1.19 -4.64 2.40
CA LYS A 45 2.32 -4.47 1.47
C LYS A 45 3.17 -3.29 1.93
N ARG A 46 4.45 -3.55 2.20
CA ARG A 46 5.42 -2.51 2.55
C ARG A 46 6.15 -2.06 1.30
N MET A 47 6.21 -0.75 1.09
CA MET A 47 6.90 -0.13 -0.03
C MET A 47 8.01 0.76 0.51
N VAL A 48 9.16 0.72 -0.16
CA VAL A 48 10.33 1.54 0.20
C VAL A 48 10.78 2.29 -1.04
N LEU A 49 10.99 3.56 -0.86
CA LEU A 49 11.48 4.42 -1.94
C LEU A 49 13.02 4.38 -2.00
#